data_10521d41b9a37348c757210dff8dfaf3
#
_entry.id   10521d41b9a37348c757210dff8dfaf3
#
_cell.length_a   1.000
_cell.length_b   1.000
_cell.length_c   1.000
_cell.angle_alpha   90.00
_cell.angle_beta   90.00
_cell.angle_gamma   90.00
#
_symmetry.space_group_name_H-M   'P 1'
#
loop_
_entity.id
_entity.type
_entity.pdbx_description
1 polymer ?
#
loop_
_entity_poly.entity_id
_entity_poly.type
_entity_poly.pdbx_seq_one_letter_code
_entity_poly.pdbx_strand_id
1 'polypeptide(L)' 'MSSLKRFFVENIDEQTLLCGEEFEHAKNVLRIGVGAEIILLDNSGKEYTGVVAQVEKKRMLVNINIL' A
#
# COMPACT_ATOMS: atom_id res chain seq x y z
N MET A 1 0.43 -8.54 18.98
CA MET A 1 -0.16 -7.48 18.18
C MET A 1 0.67 -7.23 16.95
N SER A 2 0.04 -7.26 15.81
CA SER A 2 0.74 -6.94 14.58
C SER A 2 0.61 -5.46 14.28
N SER A 3 1.70 -4.83 13.90
CA SER A 3 1.66 -3.47 13.40
C SER A 3 1.67 -3.53 11.89
N LEU A 4 0.82 -2.74 11.28
CA LEU A 4 0.75 -2.68 9.82
C LEU A 4 1.94 -1.90 9.29
N LYS A 5 2.40 -2.28 8.11
CA LYS A 5 3.50 -1.58 7.43
C LYS A 5 2.97 -0.31 6.79
N ARG A 6 3.79 0.72 6.79
CA ARG A 6 3.44 2.03 6.25
C ARG A 6 4.24 2.31 4.99
N PHE A 7 3.55 2.84 4.00
CA PHE A 7 4.17 3.20 2.72
C PHE A 7 3.72 4.59 2.31
N PHE A 8 4.60 5.30 1.65
CA PHE A 8 4.34 6.66 1.21
C PHE A 8 3.95 6.67 -0.26
N VAL A 9 2.86 7.37 -0.60
CA VAL A 9 2.40 7.51 -1.98
C VAL A 9 2.09 8.97 -2.25
N GLU A 10 2.07 9.35 -3.52
CA GLU A 10 1.81 10.72 -3.89
C GLU A 10 0.32 11.06 -3.79
N ASN A 11 -0.52 10.15 -4.21
CA ASN A 11 -1.97 10.36 -4.22
C ASN A 11 -2.67 9.12 -3.69
N ILE A 12 -3.77 9.35 -2.97
CA ILE A 12 -4.58 8.26 -2.44
C ILE A 12 -5.97 8.33 -3.05
N ASP A 13 -6.38 7.25 -3.68
CA ASP A 13 -7.70 7.05 -4.27
C ASP A 13 -8.28 5.76 -3.75
N GLU A 14 -9.52 5.48 -4.13
CA GLU A 14 -10.16 4.22 -3.73
C GLU A 14 -9.31 3.02 -4.12
N GLN A 15 -8.64 3.11 -5.27
CA GLN A 15 -7.72 2.08 -5.71
C GLN A 15 -6.38 2.77 -5.98
N THR A 16 -5.46 2.60 -5.07
CA THR A 16 -4.18 3.29 -5.10
C THR A 16 -3.10 2.37 -5.64
N LEU A 17 -2.23 2.93 -6.47
CA LEU A 17 -1.09 2.18 -7.01
C LEU A 17 0.13 2.42 -6.14
N LEU A 18 0.76 1.33 -5.72
CA LEU A 18 2.04 1.38 -5.02
C LEU A 18 3.11 0.89 -5.99
N CYS A 19 4.06 1.73 -6.29
CA CYS A 19 5.09 1.42 -7.27
C CYS A 19 6.45 2.00 -6.85
N GLY A 20 7.47 1.80 -7.69
CA GLY A 20 8.80 2.31 -7.42
C GLY A 20 9.48 1.60 -6.26
N GLU A 21 10.29 2.34 -5.52
CA GLU A 21 11.06 1.77 -4.42
C GLU A 21 10.17 1.21 -3.32
N GLU A 22 9.05 1.86 -3.06
CA GLU A 22 8.11 1.38 -2.05
C GLU A 22 7.55 0.02 -2.44
N PHE A 23 7.21 -0.15 -3.72
CA PHE A 23 6.72 -1.42 -4.22
C PHE A 23 7.79 -2.51 -4.11
N GLU A 24 9.03 -2.18 -4.51
CA GLU A 24 10.13 -3.13 -4.45
C GLU A 24 10.38 -3.57 -3.02
N HIS A 25 10.33 -2.64 -2.08
CA HIS A 25 10.52 -2.94 -0.67
C HIS A 25 9.38 -3.84 -0.16
N ALA A 26 8.14 -3.50 -0.50
CA ALA A 26 6.99 -4.26 -0.06
C ALA A 26 7.02 -5.69 -0.57
N LYS A 27 7.35 -5.86 -1.85
CA LYS A 27 7.33 -7.16 -2.48
C LYS A 27 8.54 -8.03 -2.09
N ASN A 28 9.74 -7.47 -2.16
CA ASN A 28 10.96 -8.25 -2.05
C ASN A 28 11.47 -8.39 -0.62
N VAL A 29 11.26 -7.40 0.21
CA VAL A 29 11.76 -7.40 1.59
C VAL A 29 10.66 -7.83 2.55
N LEU A 30 9.51 -7.22 2.47
CA LEU A 30 8.41 -7.50 3.38
C LEU A 30 7.50 -8.63 2.91
N ARG A 31 7.63 -9.01 1.65
CA ARG A 31 6.87 -10.11 1.03
C ARG A 31 5.36 -9.93 1.19
N ILE A 32 4.91 -8.72 0.98
CA ILE A 32 3.50 -8.39 1.04
C ILE A 32 2.80 -8.91 -0.21
N GLY A 33 1.69 -9.59 -0.03
CA GLY A 33 0.91 -10.14 -1.12
C GLY A 33 -0.56 -9.78 -1.04
N VAL A 34 -1.34 -10.33 -1.96
CA VAL A 34 -2.78 -10.09 -2.03
C VAL A 34 -3.45 -10.44 -0.70
N GLY A 35 -4.32 -9.56 -0.23
CA GLY A 35 -5.05 -9.75 1.01
C GLY A 35 -4.38 -9.12 2.22
N ALA A 36 -3.14 -8.66 2.09
CA ALA A 36 -2.44 -8.03 3.20
C ALA A 36 -2.99 -6.63 3.45
N GLU A 37 -3.09 -6.28 4.73
CA GLU A 37 -3.45 -4.92 5.11
C GLU A 37 -2.19 -4.09 5.27
N ILE A 38 -2.24 -2.87 4.75
CA ILE A 38 -1.13 -1.93 4.87
C ILE A 38 -1.68 -0.53 5.13
N ILE A 39 -0.80 0.37 5.53
CA ILE A 39 -1.18 1.77 5.74
C ILE A 39 -0.48 2.60 4.67
N LEU A 40 -1.23 3.47 4.03
CA LEU A 40 -0.69 4.39 3.04
C LEU A 40 -0.74 5.81 3.58
N LEU A 41 0.31 6.55 3.31
CA LEU A 41 0.46 7.93 3.74
C LEU A 41 0.65 8.82 2.53
N ASP A 42 0.05 10.00 2.55
CA ASP A 42 0.31 11.02 1.56
C ASP A 42 0.78 12.29 2.26
N ASN A 43 0.87 13.39 1.53
CA ASN A 43 1.37 14.64 2.12
C ASN A 43 0.34 15.36 2.99
N SER A 44 -0.85 14.82 3.13
CA SER A 44 -1.90 15.45 3.94
C SER A 44 -1.73 15.23 5.44
N GLY A 45 -0.85 14.31 5.81
CA GLY A 45 -0.66 13.95 7.22
C GLY A 45 -1.65 12.93 7.73
N LYS A 46 -2.49 12.39 6.85
CA LYS A 46 -3.46 11.36 7.22
C LYS A 46 -2.95 9.98 6.87
N GLU A 47 -3.43 8.99 7.61
CA GLU A 47 -3.13 7.59 7.34
C GLU A 47 -4.38 6.91 6.80
N TYR A 48 -4.17 6.07 5.79
CA TYR A 48 -5.27 5.33 5.16
C TYR A 48 -4.94 3.85 5.21
N THR A 49 -5.87 3.05 5.72
CA THR A 49 -5.71 1.60 5.71
C THR A 49 -6.22 1.05 4.40
N GLY A 50 -5.45 0.16 3.81
CA GLY A 50 -5.83 -0.47 2.56
C GLY A 50 -5.52 -1.95 2.56
N VAL A 51 -6.13 -2.66 1.62
CA VAL A 51 -5.90 -4.08 1.42
C VAL A 51 -5.35 -4.28 0.02
N VAL A 52 -4.27 -5.03 -0.08
CA VAL A 52 -3.66 -5.32 -1.38
C VAL A 52 -4.61 -6.19 -2.18
N ALA A 53 -5.05 -5.68 -3.33
CA ALA A 53 -5.99 -6.37 -4.19
C ALA A 53 -5.28 -7.17 -5.29
N GLN A 54 -4.14 -6.69 -5.77
CA GLN A 54 -3.44 -7.32 -6.86
C GLN A 54 -1.97 -6.93 -6.83
N VAL A 55 -1.08 -7.88 -7.12
CA VAL A 55 0.35 -7.64 -7.22
C VAL A 55 0.78 -7.88 -8.64
N GLU A 56 1.36 -6.87 -9.28
CA GLU A 56 1.86 -6.95 -10.64
C GLU A 56 3.39 -6.92 -10.63
N LYS A 57 4.00 -6.92 -11.80
CA LYS A 57 5.46 -6.99 -11.90
C LYS A 57 6.18 -5.79 -11.29
N LYS A 58 5.60 -4.60 -11.45
CA LYS A 58 6.24 -3.36 -11.03
C LYS A 58 5.38 -2.50 -10.14
N ARG A 59 4.20 -2.99 -9.77
CA ARG A 59 3.28 -2.22 -8.94
C ARG A 59 2.29 -3.16 -8.28
N MET A 60 1.63 -2.65 -7.26
CA MET A 60 0.51 -3.36 -6.67
C MET A 60 -0.66 -2.42 -6.50
N LEU A 61 -1.85 -3.01 -6.62
CA LEU A 61 -3.10 -2.29 -6.44
C LEU A 61 -3.57 -2.47 -5.01
N VAL A 62 -3.88 -1.35 -4.37
CA VAL A 62 -4.31 -1.35 -2.99
C VAL A 62 -5.68 -0.69 -2.92
N ASN A 63 -6.66 -1.43 -2.45
CA ASN A 63 -7.99 -0.89 -2.22
C ASN A 63 -8.02 -0.18 -0.89
N ILE A 64 -8.34 1.11 -0.92
CA ILE A 64 -8.35 1.94 0.27
C ILE A 64 -9.76 1.94 0.85
N ASN A 65 -9.82 1.77 2.16
CA ASN A 65 -11.09 1.81 2.87
C ASN A 65 -11.38 3.28 3.23
N ILE A 66 -12.08 3.95 2.33
CA ILE A 66 -12.46 5.35 2.51
C ILE A 66 -13.87 5.42 3.05
N LEU A 67 -14.01 6.09 4.19
CA LEU A 67 -15.32 6.28 4.80
C LEU A 67 -15.90 7.63 4.43
#